data_249c8c6b452c0177b30240e5eda96cd0
#
_entry.id   249c8c6b452c0177b30240e5eda96cd0
#
_cell.length_a   1.000
_cell.length_b   1.000
_cell.length_c   1.000
_cell.angle_alpha   90.00
_cell.angle_beta   90.00
_cell.angle_gamma   90.00
#
_symmetry.space_group_name_H-M   'P 1'
#
loop_
_entity.id
_entity.type
_entity.pdbx_description
1 polymer ?
#
loop_
_entity_poly.entity_id
_entity_poly.type
_entity_poly.pdbx_seq_one_letter_code
_entity_poly.pdbx_strand_id
1 'polypeptide(L)'
;MVDAAQAGRGARDFGTTLAGVDGLASGEKDLPLMLFYADCTPIMIVDPVQKGAALLHAGWRGTVGAIGPRAVSVMKETFHSQPRDLVAAIGPSIGPKDYEVDDRCVTRRLAMKRSLSRRGPITI
;
A
#
# COMPACT_ATOMS: atom_id res chain seq x y z
N MET A 1 11.53 -0.46 -0.83
CA MET A 1 11.59 -1.01 -2.19
C MET A 1 12.32 -2.34 -2.15
N VAL A 2 11.98 -3.27 -3.00
CA VAL A 2 12.62 -4.59 -3.08
C VAL A 2 13.16 -4.83 -4.49
N ASP A 3 14.25 -5.57 -4.57
CA ASP A 3 14.94 -5.95 -5.80
C ASP A 3 15.34 -7.44 -5.78
N ALA A 4 16.12 -7.89 -6.73
CA ALA A 4 16.57 -9.28 -6.84
C ALA A 4 17.32 -9.78 -5.59
N ALA A 5 17.96 -8.90 -4.80
CA ALA A 5 18.68 -9.29 -3.57
C ALA A 5 17.73 -9.74 -2.45
N GLN A 6 16.46 -9.32 -2.47
CA GLN A 6 15.43 -9.76 -1.54
C GLN A 6 14.60 -10.93 -2.07
N ALA A 7 14.87 -11.42 -3.29
CA ALA A 7 14.13 -12.53 -3.88
C ALA A 7 14.12 -13.78 -2.99
N GLY A 8 12.95 -14.39 -2.83
CA GLY A 8 12.77 -15.60 -2.02
C GLY A 8 12.71 -15.40 -0.52
N ARG A 9 12.93 -14.18 0.01
CA ARG A 9 12.78 -13.89 1.44
C ARG A 9 11.34 -14.14 1.88
N GLY A 10 11.18 -14.84 2.98
CA GLY A 10 9.89 -15.25 3.53
C GLY A 10 9.17 -16.38 2.78
N ALA A 11 9.64 -16.76 1.58
CA ALA A 11 8.96 -17.76 0.76
C ALA A 11 9.06 -19.20 1.32
N ARG A 12 10.17 -19.54 1.95
CA ARG A 12 10.41 -20.86 2.54
C ARG A 12 10.67 -20.80 4.04
N ASP A 13 11.19 -19.69 4.52
CA ASP A 13 11.52 -19.45 5.92
C ASP A 13 10.99 -18.07 6.32
N PHE A 14 9.96 -18.08 7.16
CA PHE A 14 9.35 -16.87 7.70
C PHE A 14 10.33 -15.99 8.49
N GLY A 15 11.38 -16.55 9.07
CA GLY A 15 12.45 -15.80 9.74
C GLY A 15 13.20 -14.85 8.82
N THR A 16 13.12 -15.05 7.52
CA THR A 16 13.77 -14.20 6.50
C THR A 16 12.87 -13.12 5.93
N THR A 17 11.64 -12.97 6.41
CA THR A 17 10.70 -11.94 5.96
C THR A 17 11.27 -10.53 6.17
N LEU A 18 10.77 -9.59 5.38
CA LEU A 18 11.05 -8.16 5.59
C LEU A 18 10.16 -7.66 6.72
N ALA A 19 10.71 -7.58 7.93
CA ALA A 19 9.96 -7.17 9.11
C ALA A 19 9.61 -5.68 9.10
N GLY A 20 8.42 -5.35 9.65
CA GLY A 20 8.01 -3.95 9.87
C GLY A 20 7.64 -3.17 8.62
N VAL A 21 7.29 -3.85 7.53
CA VAL A 21 6.85 -3.21 6.28
C VAL A 21 5.39 -3.53 5.98
N ASP A 22 4.62 -2.52 5.59
CA ASP A 22 3.23 -2.64 5.14
C ASP A 22 3.10 -2.45 3.63
N GLY A 23 4.21 -2.32 2.91
CA GLY A 23 4.20 -2.17 1.46
C GLY A 23 5.51 -2.60 0.82
N LEU A 24 5.39 -3.22 -0.34
CA LEU A 24 6.49 -3.63 -1.21
C LEU A 24 6.32 -2.95 -2.56
N ALA A 25 7.41 -2.49 -3.16
CA ALA A 25 7.41 -1.99 -4.52
C ALA A 25 8.65 -2.48 -5.27
N SER A 26 8.49 -2.85 -6.52
CA SER A 26 9.58 -3.32 -7.38
C SER A 26 9.35 -2.97 -8.84
N GLY A 27 10.44 -2.72 -9.55
CA GLY A 27 10.51 -2.67 -11.01
C GLY A 27 11.20 -3.90 -11.61
N GLU A 28 11.57 -4.88 -10.78
CA GLU A 28 12.24 -6.10 -11.24
C GLU A 28 11.26 -7.04 -11.92
N LYS A 29 11.67 -7.50 -13.10
CA LYS A 29 10.93 -8.52 -13.84
C LYS A 29 11.01 -9.87 -13.12
N ASP A 30 9.90 -10.60 -13.16
CA ASP A 30 9.79 -11.96 -12.62
C ASP A 30 10.05 -12.03 -11.07
N LEU A 31 9.97 -10.91 -10.35
CA LEU A 31 10.03 -10.87 -8.90
C LEU A 31 8.61 -10.80 -8.30
N PRO A 32 8.05 -11.91 -7.79
CA PRO A 32 6.73 -11.91 -7.17
C PRO A 32 6.76 -11.13 -5.84
N LEU A 33 5.76 -10.26 -5.65
CA LEU A 33 5.51 -9.59 -4.37
C LEU A 33 4.40 -10.32 -3.63
N MET A 34 4.58 -10.58 -2.34
CA MET A 34 3.59 -11.26 -1.51
C MET A 34 3.43 -10.55 -0.18
N LEU A 35 2.18 -10.27 0.22
CA LEU A 35 1.78 -9.84 1.54
C LEU A 35 0.58 -10.67 2.01
N PHE A 36 0.47 -10.88 3.32
CA PHE A 36 -0.64 -11.60 3.92
C PHE A 36 -1.66 -10.61 4.50
N TYR A 37 -2.93 -10.93 4.29
CA TYR A 37 -4.04 -10.14 4.76
C TYR A 37 -5.03 -11.06 5.47
N ALA A 38 -5.53 -10.64 6.63
CA ALA A 38 -6.74 -11.23 7.21
C ALA A 38 -7.93 -10.35 6.79
N ASP A 39 -8.17 -9.28 7.54
CA ASP A 39 -9.32 -8.39 7.35
C ASP A 39 -8.95 -7.04 6.72
N CYS A 40 -7.66 -6.72 6.68
CA CYS A 40 -7.15 -5.46 6.13
C CYS A 40 -7.22 -5.42 4.61
N THR A 41 -7.32 -4.22 4.05
CA THR A 41 -7.51 -3.99 2.62
C THR A 41 -6.21 -4.18 1.82
N PRO A 42 -6.16 -5.11 0.87
CA PRO A 42 -5.09 -5.17 -0.13
C PRO A 42 -5.22 -4.01 -1.12
N ILE A 43 -4.10 -3.36 -1.44
CA ILE A 43 -4.03 -2.42 -2.55
C ILE A 43 -2.87 -2.83 -3.46
N MET A 44 -3.17 -3.00 -4.74
CA MET A 44 -2.18 -3.24 -5.79
C MET A 44 -2.11 -2.03 -6.70
N ILE A 45 -0.92 -1.56 -7.02
CA ILE A 45 -0.70 -0.47 -7.97
C ILE A 45 0.32 -0.96 -8.99
N VAL A 46 0.01 -0.80 -10.26
CA VAL A 46 0.94 -1.14 -11.36
C VAL A 46 1.13 0.04 -12.29
N ASP A 47 2.33 0.17 -12.79
CA ASP A 47 2.66 1.09 -13.87
C ASP A 47 3.00 0.25 -15.12
N PRO A 48 2.08 0.16 -16.09
CA PRO A 48 2.33 -0.59 -17.31
C PRO A 48 3.36 0.07 -18.25
N VAL A 49 3.63 1.36 -18.06
CA VAL A 49 4.60 2.12 -18.86
C VAL A 49 6.01 1.91 -18.31
N GLN A 50 6.22 2.19 -17.04
CA GLN A 50 7.53 2.08 -16.37
C GLN A 50 7.82 0.66 -15.84
N LYS A 51 6.85 -0.27 -15.99
CA LYS A 51 6.96 -1.67 -15.53
C LYS A 51 7.21 -1.83 -14.03
N GLY A 52 6.72 -0.87 -13.23
CA GLY A 52 6.77 -0.92 -11.79
C GLY A 52 5.49 -1.49 -11.18
N ALA A 53 5.60 -2.14 -10.02
CA ALA A 53 4.47 -2.63 -9.26
C ALA A 53 4.65 -2.34 -7.76
N ALA A 54 3.53 -2.11 -7.07
CA ALA A 54 3.49 -2.01 -5.62
C ALA A 54 2.33 -2.83 -5.05
N LEU A 55 2.57 -3.46 -3.90
CA LEU A 55 1.60 -4.22 -3.14
C LEU A 55 1.57 -3.68 -1.71
N LEU A 56 0.39 -3.32 -1.20
CA LEU A 56 0.23 -2.59 0.06
C LEU A 56 -0.78 -3.26 0.98
N HIS A 57 -0.47 -3.28 2.25
CA HIS A 57 -1.34 -3.72 3.33
C HIS A 57 -1.97 -2.48 4.00
N ALA A 58 -3.16 -2.10 3.56
CA ALA A 58 -3.88 -0.95 4.08
C ALA A 58 -4.77 -1.33 5.27
N GLY A 59 -4.15 -1.65 6.40
CA GLY A 59 -4.83 -1.68 7.70
C GLY A 59 -5.20 -0.25 8.13
N TRP A 60 -5.88 -0.07 9.29
CA TRP A 60 -6.33 1.25 9.74
C TRP A 60 -5.15 2.23 9.93
N ARG A 61 -4.00 1.75 10.43
CA ARG A 61 -2.79 2.60 10.59
C ARG A 61 -2.22 3.03 9.24
N GLY A 62 -2.10 2.11 8.30
CA GLY A 62 -1.65 2.38 6.94
C GLY A 62 -2.58 3.34 6.21
N THR A 63 -3.90 3.16 6.35
CA THR A 63 -4.92 4.03 5.76
C THR A 63 -4.84 5.46 6.32
N VAL A 64 -4.76 5.61 7.65
CA VAL A 64 -4.59 6.92 8.30
C VAL A 64 -3.23 7.54 7.95
N GLY A 65 -2.19 6.72 7.78
CA GLY A 65 -0.86 7.12 7.33
C GLY A 65 -0.75 7.38 5.82
N ALA A 66 -1.88 7.31 5.09
CA ALA A 66 -1.94 7.55 3.64
C ALA A 66 -1.01 6.63 2.83
N ILE A 67 -1.01 5.31 3.12
CA ILE A 67 -0.12 4.33 2.49
C ILE A 67 -0.25 4.31 0.96
N GLY A 68 -1.46 4.44 0.41
CA GLY A 68 -1.69 4.52 -1.04
C GLY A 68 -1.00 5.74 -1.69
N PRO A 69 -1.30 6.98 -1.27
CA PRO A 69 -0.59 8.16 -1.74
C PRO A 69 0.93 8.10 -1.57
N ARG A 70 1.42 7.52 -0.47
CA ARG A 70 2.87 7.32 -0.26
C ARG A 70 3.47 6.36 -1.26
N ALA A 71 2.77 5.26 -1.59
CA ALA A 71 3.22 4.33 -2.62
C ALA A 71 3.30 4.99 -4.00
N VAL A 72 2.32 5.81 -4.36
CA VAL A 72 2.37 6.62 -5.59
C VAL A 72 3.58 7.55 -5.61
N SER A 73 3.90 8.21 -4.49
CA SER A 73 5.11 9.05 -4.38
C SER A 73 6.38 8.22 -4.58
N VAL A 74 6.48 7.06 -3.92
CA VAL A 74 7.64 6.15 -4.08
C VAL A 74 7.78 5.70 -5.54
N MET A 75 6.68 5.29 -6.20
CA MET A 75 6.71 4.88 -7.60
C MET A 75 7.14 6.04 -8.51
N LYS A 76 6.66 7.25 -8.24
CA LYS A 76 7.08 8.46 -8.98
C LYS A 76 8.58 8.74 -8.81
N GLU A 77 9.07 8.71 -7.58
CA GLU A 77 10.47 9.03 -7.26
C GLU A 77 11.44 7.94 -7.77
N THR A 78 11.03 6.67 -7.71
CA THR A 78 11.92 5.54 -8.00
C THR A 78 11.82 5.05 -9.44
N PHE A 79 10.60 4.92 -9.97
CA PHE A 79 10.35 4.37 -11.30
C PHE A 79 10.02 5.48 -12.32
N HIS A 80 9.98 6.74 -11.90
CA HIS A 80 9.55 7.88 -12.72
C HIS A 80 8.10 7.76 -13.23
N SER A 81 7.28 7.00 -12.50
CA SER A 81 5.87 6.77 -12.81
C SER A 81 5.09 8.08 -12.86
N GLN A 82 4.20 8.21 -13.82
CA GLN A 82 3.24 9.31 -13.85
C GLN A 82 1.92 8.83 -13.24
N PRO A 83 1.29 9.58 -12.31
CA PRO A 83 0.04 9.14 -11.67
C PRO A 83 -1.08 8.75 -12.66
N ARG A 84 -1.14 9.41 -13.81
CA ARG A 84 -2.13 9.13 -14.87
C ARG A 84 -1.94 7.76 -15.55
N ASP A 85 -0.75 7.19 -15.46
CA ASP A 85 -0.39 5.92 -16.09
C ASP A 85 -0.57 4.73 -15.11
N LEU A 86 -0.81 5.04 -13.82
CA LEU A 86 -0.99 4.03 -12.79
C LEU A 86 -2.38 3.41 -12.84
N VAL A 87 -2.41 2.10 -12.72
CA VAL A 87 -3.63 1.32 -12.52
C VAL A 87 -3.62 0.76 -11.09
N ALA A 88 -4.69 1.00 -10.35
CA ALA A 88 -4.83 0.50 -8.98
C ALA A 88 -6.02 -0.44 -8.85
N ALA A 89 -5.84 -1.50 -8.08
CA ALA A 89 -6.89 -2.41 -7.67
C ALA A 89 -6.95 -2.48 -6.14
N ILE A 90 -8.16 -2.47 -5.60
CA ILE A 90 -8.43 -2.63 -4.17
C ILE A 90 -9.12 -3.98 -4.00
N GLY A 91 -8.53 -4.85 -3.20
CA GLY A 91 -9.07 -6.17 -2.94
C GLY A 91 -10.14 -6.18 -1.84
N PRO A 92 -10.74 -7.36 -1.58
CA PRO A 92 -11.74 -7.51 -0.54
C PRO A 92 -11.15 -7.25 0.85
N SER A 93 -11.98 -6.75 1.75
CA SER A 93 -11.63 -6.50 3.15
C SER A 93 -12.85 -6.65 4.04
N ILE A 94 -12.66 -6.62 5.36
CA ILE A 94 -13.76 -6.64 6.32
C ILE A 94 -14.77 -5.52 6.07
N GLY A 95 -16.05 -5.85 6.18
CA GLY A 95 -17.15 -4.91 6.00
C GLY A 95 -17.33 -3.96 7.22
N PRO A 96 -18.00 -2.83 7.02
CA PRO A 96 -18.17 -1.83 8.10
C PRO A 96 -19.08 -2.32 9.24
N LYS A 97 -19.85 -3.36 9.04
CA LYS A 97 -20.74 -3.94 10.08
C LYS A 97 -19.99 -4.85 11.05
N ASP A 98 -18.90 -5.45 10.57
CA ASP A 98 -18.14 -6.45 11.30
C ASP A 98 -16.81 -5.88 11.84
N TYR A 99 -16.47 -4.64 11.43
CA TYR A 99 -15.21 -3.99 11.79
C TYR A 99 -15.33 -3.21 13.09
N GLU A 100 -15.07 -3.89 14.20
CA GLU A 100 -14.97 -3.27 15.51
C GLU A 100 -13.67 -2.47 15.66
N VAL A 101 -13.74 -1.25 16.15
CA VAL A 101 -12.59 -0.36 16.32
C VAL A 101 -12.59 0.31 17.69
N ASP A 102 -11.39 0.58 18.21
CA ASP A 102 -11.18 1.33 19.44
C ASP A 102 -11.22 2.86 19.21
N ASP A 103 -11.27 3.61 20.31
CA ASP A 103 -11.28 5.09 20.28
C ASP A 103 -10.04 5.69 19.61
N ARG A 104 -8.90 5.00 19.63
CA ARG A 104 -7.66 5.46 18.99
C ARG A 104 -7.81 5.47 17.48
N CYS A 105 -8.46 4.45 16.93
CA CYS A 105 -8.75 4.37 15.50
C CYS A 105 -9.69 5.50 15.07
N VAL A 106 -10.77 5.72 15.82
CA VAL A 106 -11.77 6.77 15.57
C VAL A 106 -11.12 8.16 15.60
N THR A 107 -10.37 8.46 16.65
CA THR A 107 -9.72 9.78 16.84
C THR A 107 -8.74 10.09 15.68
N ARG A 108 -7.90 9.14 15.31
CA ARG A 108 -6.94 9.33 14.20
C ARG A 108 -7.63 9.48 12.85
N ARG A 109 -8.71 8.75 12.59
CA ARG A 109 -9.51 8.89 11.38
C ARG A 109 -10.16 10.27 11.27
N LEU A 110 -10.68 10.81 12.36
CA LEU A 110 -11.26 12.16 12.40
C LEU A 110 -10.20 13.23 12.12
N ALA A 111 -9.00 13.09 12.68
CA ALA A 111 -7.87 13.98 12.40
C ALA A 111 -7.48 13.96 10.91
N MET A 112 -7.45 12.78 10.29
CA MET A 112 -7.18 12.63 8.86
C MET A 112 -8.25 13.32 8.00
N LYS A 113 -9.54 13.13 8.29
CA LYS A 113 -10.63 13.81 7.56
C LYS A 113 -10.47 15.33 7.60
N ARG A 114 -10.14 15.90 8.77
CA ARG A 114 -9.90 17.35 8.91
C ARG A 114 -8.70 17.82 8.09
N SER A 115 -7.64 17.02 7.98
CA SER A 115 -6.47 17.35 7.17
C SER A 115 -6.79 17.31 5.67
N LEU A 116 -7.57 16.35 5.22
CA LEU A 116 -7.99 16.21 3.81
C LEU A 116 -8.96 17.33 3.38
N SER A 117 -9.91 17.68 4.24
CA SER A 117 -10.87 18.77 3.95
C SER A 117 -10.21 20.14 3.79
N ARG A 118 -9.03 20.36 4.37
CA ARG A 118 -8.24 21.59 4.22
C ARG A 118 -7.42 21.64 2.94
N ARG A 119 -7.28 20.54 2.21
CA ARG A 119 -6.45 20.46 0.99
C ARG A 119 -7.24 20.66 -0.31
N GLY A 120 -8.55 20.94 -0.24
CA GLY A 120 -9.42 21.06 -1.40
C GLY A 120 -9.72 19.70 -2.07
N PRO A 121 -10.59 19.67 -3.09
CA PRO A 121 -10.89 18.46 -3.82
C PRO A 121 -9.62 17.97 -4.53
N ILE A 122 -9.28 16.69 -4.33
CA ILE A 122 -8.26 16.00 -5.12
C ILE A 122 -8.91 15.78 -6.48
N THR A 123 -8.50 16.57 -7.46
CA THR A 123 -8.84 16.29 -8.86
C THR A 123 -7.99 15.11 -9.29
N ILE A 124 -8.64 13.99 -9.57
CA ILE A 124 -8.04 12.78 -10.16
C ILE A 124 -7.91 13.01 -11.67
#